data_825b880c1173d357491274e703ff178f
#
_entry.id   825b880c1173d357491274e703ff178f
#
_cell.length_a   1.000
_cell.length_b   1.000
_cell.length_c   1.000
_cell.angle_alpha   90.00
_cell.angle_beta   90.00
_cell.angle_gamma   90.00
#
_symmetry.space_group_name_H-M   'P 1'
#
loop_
_entity.id
_entity.type
_entity.pdbx_description
1 polymer ?
#
loop_
_entity_poly.entity_id
_entity_poly.type
_entity_poly.pdbx_seq_one_letter_code
_entity_poly.pdbx_strand_id
1 'polypeptide(L)'
;MRILLIEDDAALADGLIRALQGAGHLCDHLSRGLHAPAALASAPYDVMVLDLSLPDVDGLDLLSRLRNDGVTLPVLILTARDGVEDRILGLDRGGDDYLAKPFALGELEARLRALSRRRSDAPAKKRLGRLCFDSIRNEVQVEGQRIELTARELSLVEALMQHPGRTVTKQRLFDALYSWDHEVNLSVIEVHVSRLRRKLEQARAGVGIRMLRGLGYRLEAGGD
;
A
#
# COMPACT_ATOMS: atom_id res chain seq x y z
N MET A 1 -2.58 -0.17 -0.21
CA MET A 1 -1.20 -0.56 0.15
C MET A 1 -0.24 0.56 -0.24
N ARG A 2 0.84 0.76 0.51
CA ARG A 2 1.97 1.61 0.12
C ARG A 2 3.13 0.75 -0.36
N ILE A 3 3.55 0.95 -1.60
CA ILE A 3 4.52 0.14 -2.31
C ILE A 3 5.79 0.96 -2.49
N LEU A 4 6.96 0.39 -2.18
CA LEU A 4 8.25 0.94 -2.56
C LEU A 4 8.70 0.23 -3.83
N LEU A 5 8.73 0.96 -4.96
CA LEU A 5 9.22 0.47 -6.24
C LEU A 5 10.68 0.92 -6.43
N ILE A 6 11.58 -0.04 -6.65
CA ILE A 6 13.00 0.22 -6.97
C ILE A 6 13.26 -0.34 -8.36
N GLU A 7 13.33 0.55 -9.34
CA GLU A 7 13.42 0.25 -10.78
C GLU A 7 14.12 1.41 -11.48
N ASP A 8 15.14 1.15 -12.24
CA ASP A 8 15.93 2.16 -12.95
C ASP A 8 15.39 2.50 -14.34
N ASP A 9 14.66 1.59 -14.98
CA ASP A 9 13.96 1.89 -16.22
C ASP A 9 12.79 2.86 -15.97
N ALA A 10 12.99 4.12 -16.32
CA ALA A 10 12.01 5.18 -16.12
C ALA A 10 10.69 4.91 -16.83
N ALA A 11 10.69 4.30 -18.03
CA ALA A 11 9.48 4.04 -18.79
C ALA A 11 8.63 2.94 -18.12
N LEU A 12 9.29 1.88 -17.65
CA LEU A 12 8.64 0.81 -16.90
C LEU A 12 8.14 1.32 -15.55
N ALA A 13 8.96 2.07 -14.81
CA ALA A 13 8.57 2.65 -13.53
C ALA A 13 7.33 3.55 -13.66
N ASP A 14 7.29 4.46 -14.61
CA ASP A 14 6.14 5.33 -14.89
C ASP A 14 4.88 4.53 -15.23
N GLY A 15 5.02 3.47 -16.03
CA GLY A 15 3.92 2.57 -16.36
C GLY A 15 3.35 1.88 -15.12
N LEU A 16 4.24 1.34 -14.29
CA LEU A 16 3.87 0.66 -13.03
C LEU A 16 3.24 1.61 -12.03
N ILE A 17 3.82 2.79 -11.83
CA ILE A 17 3.28 3.81 -10.92
C ILE A 17 1.85 4.18 -11.31
N ARG A 18 1.61 4.51 -12.58
CA ARG A 18 0.25 4.83 -13.05
C ARG A 18 -0.73 3.69 -12.84
N ALA A 19 -0.32 2.47 -13.15
CA ALA A 19 -1.17 1.29 -13.01
C ALA A 19 -1.51 1.01 -11.53
N LEU A 20 -0.50 0.99 -10.65
CA LEU A 20 -0.68 0.75 -9.22
C LEU A 20 -1.49 1.87 -8.55
N GLN A 21 -1.29 3.13 -8.93
CA GLN A 21 -2.11 4.25 -8.46
C GLN A 21 -3.56 4.14 -8.95
N GLY A 22 -3.77 3.70 -10.19
CA GLY A 22 -5.11 3.42 -10.75
C GLY A 22 -5.84 2.32 -9.98
N ALA A 23 -5.11 1.32 -9.47
CA ALA A 23 -5.62 0.26 -8.60
C ALA A 23 -5.81 0.68 -7.12
N GLY A 24 -5.53 1.96 -6.78
CA GLY A 24 -5.72 2.49 -5.43
C GLY A 24 -4.55 2.26 -4.49
N HIS A 25 -3.35 2.01 -5.01
CA HIS A 25 -2.14 1.88 -4.20
C HIS A 25 -1.36 3.19 -4.18
N LEU A 26 -0.59 3.42 -3.12
CA LEU A 26 0.47 4.42 -3.10
C LEU A 26 1.75 3.77 -3.59
N CYS A 27 2.46 4.44 -4.46
CA CYS A 27 3.72 3.95 -4.99
C CYS A 27 4.76 5.07 -4.88
N ASP A 28 5.79 4.83 -4.06
CA ASP A 28 6.99 5.65 -4.00
C ASP A 28 8.06 4.97 -4.85
N HIS A 29 8.78 5.74 -5.65
CA HIS A 29 9.73 5.23 -6.63
C HIS A 29 11.17 5.66 -6.31
N LEU A 30 12.09 4.73 -6.48
CA LEU A 30 13.52 4.96 -6.45
C LEU A 30 14.14 4.36 -7.72
N SER A 31 14.98 5.15 -8.40
CA SER A 31 15.78 4.69 -9.54
C SER A 31 17.13 4.09 -9.12
N ARG A 32 17.44 4.07 -7.82
CA ARG A 32 18.71 3.60 -7.25
C ARG A 32 18.48 2.86 -5.95
N GLY A 33 19.12 1.69 -5.82
CA GLY A 33 18.96 0.82 -4.67
C GLY A 33 19.56 1.38 -3.39
N LEU A 34 20.66 2.13 -3.45
CA LEU A 34 21.33 2.70 -2.28
C LEU A 34 20.45 3.70 -1.49
N HIS A 35 19.37 4.19 -2.07
CA HIS A 35 18.42 5.05 -1.38
C HIS A 35 17.36 4.28 -0.57
N ALA A 36 17.26 2.95 -0.74
CA ALA A 36 16.23 2.13 -0.10
C ALA A 36 16.25 2.20 1.43
N PRO A 37 17.41 2.16 2.15
CA PRO A 37 17.41 2.24 3.60
C PRO A 37 16.81 3.57 4.12
N ALA A 38 17.13 4.69 3.48
CA ALA A 38 16.58 6.00 3.85
C ALA A 38 15.07 6.07 3.60
N ALA A 39 14.60 5.51 2.48
CA ALA A 39 13.19 5.42 2.16
C ALA A 39 12.43 4.59 3.21
N LEU A 40 12.93 3.42 3.55
CA LEU A 40 12.32 2.52 4.53
C LEU A 40 12.29 3.12 5.95
N ALA A 41 13.26 3.97 6.29
CA ALA A 41 13.26 4.69 7.56
C ALA A 41 12.28 5.86 7.61
N SER A 42 11.94 6.46 6.45
CA SER A 42 11.10 7.66 6.35
C SER A 42 9.59 7.37 6.35
N ALA A 43 9.18 6.18 5.90
CA ALA A 43 7.76 5.82 5.79
C ALA A 43 7.52 4.31 5.95
N PRO A 44 6.35 3.91 6.47
CA PRO A 44 5.96 2.50 6.49
C PRO A 44 5.52 2.05 5.09
N TYR A 45 6.04 0.91 4.63
CA TYR A 45 5.62 0.24 3.41
C TYR A 45 4.96 -1.10 3.71
N ASP A 46 4.08 -1.54 2.82
CA ASP A 46 3.42 -2.84 2.89
C ASP A 46 4.19 -3.90 2.11
N VAL A 47 4.85 -3.49 1.01
CA VAL A 47 5.63 -4.35 0.12
C VAL A 47 6.67 -3.53 -0.62
N MET A 48 7.80 -4.13 -0.94
CA MET A 48 8.83 -3.61 -1.84
C MET A 48 8.82 -4.41 -3.15
N VAL A 49 8.90 -3.70 -4.28
CA VAL A 49 9.17 -4.28 -5.60
C VAL A 49 10.61 -3.90 -5.94
N LEU A 50 11.43 -4.88 -6.21
CA LEU A 50 12.87 -4.69 -6.39
C LEU A 50 13.35 -5.27 -7.72
N ASP A 51 13.85 -4.41 -8.61
CA ASP A 51 14.68 -4.90 -9.72
C ASP A 51 16.06 -5.29 -9.20
N LEU A 52 16.62 -6.34 -9.80
CA LEU A 52 17.97 -6.81 -9.48
C LEU A 52 19.05 -6.05 -10.27
N SER A 53 18.72 -5.52 -11.43
CA SER A 53 19.69 -4.90 -12.37
C SER A 53 19.76 -3.39 -12.17
N LEU A 54 20.04 -2.94 -10.96
CA LEU A 54 20.13 -1.52 -10.62
C LEU A 54 21.52 -0.95 -10.98
N PRO A 55 21.62 0.35 -11.31
CA PRO A 55 22.88 0.95 -11.78
C PRO A 55 23.94 1.16 -10.68
N ASP A 56 23.54 1.14 -9.42
CA ASP A 56 24.38 1.51 -8.26
C ASP A 56 24.69 0.33 -7.32
N VAL A 57 23.89 -0.72 -7.35
CA VAL A 57 24.08 -1.92 -6.49
C VAL A 57 23.38 -3.12 -7.12
N ASP A 58 23.94 -4.34 -7.02
CA ASP A 58 23.18 -5.56 -7.34
C ASP A 58 21.99 -5.71 -6.35
N GLY A 59 20.79 -5.92 -6.88
CA GLY A 59 19.57 -5.98 -6.07
C GLY A 59 19.58 -7.12 -5.05
N LEU A 60 20.24 -8.26 -5.34
CA LEU A 60 20.39 -9.36 -4.38
C LEU A 60 21.31 -8.98 -3.21
N ASP A 61 22.36 -8.21 -3.47
CA ASP A 61 23.24 -7.72 -2.42
C ASP A 61 22.54 -6.67 -1.56
N LEU A 62 21.75 -5.78 -2.19
CA LEU A 62 20.89 -4.85 -1.46
C LEU A 62 19.91 -5.60 -0.56
N LEU A 63 19.20 -6.59 -1.11
CA LEU A 63 18.24 -7.39 -0.36
C LEU A 63 18.88 -8.08 0.84
N SER A 64 20.05 -8.71 0.63
CA SER A 64 20.78 -9.37 1.71
C SER A 64 21.17 -8.40 2.82
N ARG A 65 21.63 -7.19 2.48
CA ARG A 65 21.95 -6.13 3.47
C ARG A 65 20.69 -5.72 4.25
N LEU A 66 19.58 -5.44 3.56
CA LEU A 66 18.33 -5.07 4.22
C LEU A 66 17.83 -6.16 5.19
N ARG A 67 17.96 -7.44 4.81
CA ARG A 67 17.61 -8.56 5.69
C ARG A 67 18.52 -8.65 6.91
N ASN A 68 19.84 -8.45 6.74
CA ASN A 68 20.80 -8.40 7.84
C ASN A 68 20.52 -7.23 8.80
N ASP A 69 20.02 -6.10 8.28
CA ASP A 69 19.61 -4.93 9.06
C ASP A 69 18.22 -5.12 9.73
N GLY A 70 17.62 -6.33 9.62
CA GLY A 70 16.36 -6.67 10.27
C GLY A 70 15.10 -6.20 9.54
N VAL A 71 15.21 -5.77 8.28
CA VAL A 71 14.04 -5.40 7.47
C VAL A 71 13.24 -6.64 7.13
N THR A 72 12.02 -6.72 7.63
CA THR A 72 11.06 -7.83 7.41
C THR A 72 9.98 -7.49 6.38
N LEU A 73 10.13 -6.37 5.66
CA LEU A 73 9.19 -5.96 4.62
C LEU A 73 9.15 -7.04 3.52
N PRO A 74 7.96 -7.52 3.09
CA PRO A 74 7.85 -8.42 1.97
C PRO A 74 8.44 -7.82 0.69
N VAL A 75 9.20 -8.63 -0.06
CA VAL A 75 9.89 -8.21 -1.27
C VAL A 75 9.48 -9.09 -2.45
N LEU A 76 8.90 -8.44 -3.47
CA LEU A 76 8.72 -9.02 -4.79
C LEU A 76 9.91 -8.64 -5.68
N ILE A 77 10.68 -9.64 -6.08
CA ILE A 77 11.76 -9.45 -7.04
C ILE A 77 11.15 -9.36 -8.45
N LEU A 78 11.48 -8.28 -9.17
CA LEU A 78 11.01 -8.00 -10.51
C LEU A 78 12.21 -7.81 -11.43
N THR A 79 12.52 -8.79 -12.30
CA THR A 79 13.79 -8.76 -13.06
C THR A 79 13.71 -9.52 -14.37
N ALA A 80 14.62 -9.20 -15.29
CA ALA A 80 14.81 -9.92 -16.55
C ALA A 80 15.55 -11.26 -16.39
N ARG A 81 16.13 -11.55 -15.21
CA ARG A 81 16.78 -12.83 -14.92
C ARG A 81 15.68 -13.87 -14.69
N ASP A 82 15.46 -14.80 -15.63
CA ASP A 82 14.35 -15.76 -15.61
C ASP A 82 14.81 -17.21 -15.33
N GLY A 83 16.11 -17.42 -15.14
CA GLY A 83 16.71 -18.72 -14.83
C GLY A 83 16.15 -19.31 -13.51
N VAL A 84 16.03 -20.64 -13.48
CA VAL A 84 15.62 -21.35 -12.26
C VAL A 84 16.59 -21.08 -11.11
N GLU A 85 17.89 -21.06 -11.42
CA GLU A 85 18.94 -20.77 -10.44
C GLU A 85 18.84 -19.34 -9.88
N ASP A 86 18.53 -18.35 -10.72
CA ASP A 86 18.32 -16.97 -10.30
C ASP A 86 17.11 -16.84 -9.35
N ARG A 87 16.04 -17.58 -9.63
CA ARG A 87 14.86 -17.60 -8.76
C ARG A 87 15.16 -18.20 -7.39
N ILE A 88 15.88 -19.34 -7.39
CA ILE A 88 16.29 -19.99 -6.13
C ILE A 88 17.17 -19.03 -5.34
N LEU A 89 18.19 -18.46 -5.99
CA LEU A 89 19.09 -17.52 -5.34
C LEU A 89 18.35 -16.28 -4.79
N GLY A 90 17.40 -15.73 -5.55
CA GLY A 90 16.59 -14.59 -5.11
C GLY A 90 15.78 -14.88 -3.86
N LEU A 91 15.15 -16.05 -3.80
CA LEU A 91 14.38 -16.48 -2.65
C LEU A 91 15.28 -16.78 -1.44
N ASP A 92 16.40 -17.47 -1.65
CA ASP A 92 17.38 -17.79 -0.59
C ASP A 92 18.02 -16.53 0.02
N ARG A 93 18.17 -15.46 -0.77
CA ARG A 93 18.64 -14.14 -0.31
C ARG A 93 17.59 -13.32 0.41
N GLY A 94 16.38 -13.88 0.60
CA GLY A 94 15.31 -13.27 1.39
C GLY A 94 14.22 -12.56 0.58
N GLY A 95 14.13 -12.82 -0.73
CA GLY A 95 12.95 -12.48 -1.53
C GLY A 95 11.75 -13.33 -1.10
N ASP A 96 10.57 -12.74 -1.09
CA ASP A 96 9.34 -13.44 -0.69
C ASP A 96 8.56 -13.98 -1.90
N ASP A 97 8.77 -13.40 -3.08
CA ASP A 97 8.24 -13.86 -4.37
C ASP A 97 9.09 -13.31 -5.52
N TYR A 98 8.89 -13.86 -6.72
CA TYR A 98 9.69 -13.57 -7.90
C TYR A 98 8.80 -13.45 -9.13
N LEU A 99 9.00 -12.41 -9.94
CA LEU A 99 8.26 -12.17 -11.17
C LEU A 99 9.22 -11.78 -12.31
N ALA A 100 9.29 -12.61 -13.34
CA ALA A 100 10.15 -12.37 -14.49
C ALA A 100 9.53 -11.35 -15.46
N LYS A 101 10.36 -10.47 -16.01
CA LYS A 101 10.00 -9.57 -17.12
C LYS A 101 10.10 -10.35 -18.46
N PRO A 102 9.13 -10.21 -19.41
CA PRO A 102 7.91 -9.40 -19.33
C PRO A 102 6.79 -10.11 -18.56
N PHE A 103 5.92 -9.36 -17.91
CA PHE A 103 4.82 -9.86 -17.06
C PHE A 103 3.51 -9.14 -17.38
N ALA A 104 2.40 -9.75 -16.97
CA ALA A 104 1.09 -9.11 -17.01
C ALA A 104 0.87 -8.28 -15.73
N LEU A 105 0.30 -7.08 -15.85
CA LEU A 105 -0.01 -6.22 -14.71
C LEU A 105 -0.90 -6.92 -13.68
N GLY A 106 -1.91 -7.67 -14.12
CA GLY A 106 -2.78 -8.43 -13.23
C GLY A 106 -2.04 -9.50 -12.41
N GLU A 107 -0.93 -10.08 -12.94
CA GLU A 107 -0.08 -11.01 -12.19
C GLU A 107 0.71 -10.27 -11.11
N LEU A 108 1.33 -9.14 -11.45
CA LEU A 108 2.02 -8.29 -10.48
C LEU A 108 1.10 -7.94 -9.32
N GLU A 109 -0.10 -7.41 -9.61
CA GLU A 109 -1.08 -7.05 -8.58
C GLU A 109 -1.51 -8.23 -7.72
N ALA A 110 -1.72 -9.41 -8.32
CA ALA A 110 -2.10 -10.61 -7.58
C ALA A 110 -1.00 -11.03 -6.58
N ARG A 111 0.27 -10.96 -6.99
CA ARG A 111 1.43 -11.27 -6.14
C ARG A 111 1.61 -10.26 -5.03
N LEU A 112 1.49 -8.96 -5.33
CA LEU A 112 1.54 -7.89 -4.32
C LEU A 112 0.46 -8.07 -3.24
N ARG A 113 -0.78 -8.40 -3.65
CA ARG A 113 -1.86 -8.72 -2.69
C ARG A 113 -1.54 -9.96 -1.85
N ALA A 114 -0.92 -10.98 -2.43
CA ALA A 114 -0.55 -12.20 -1.71
C ALA A 114 0.53 -11.92 -0.65
N LEU A 115 1.54 -11.11 -1.00
CA LEU A 115 2.64 -10.72 -0.11
C LEU A 115 2.17 -9.83 1.04
N SER A 116 1.39 -8.79 0.75
CA SER A 116 0.84 -7.91 1.77
C SER A 116 -0.01 -8.65 2.80
N ARG A 117 -0.70 -9.70 2.39
CA ARG A 117 -1.51 -10.54 3.27
C ARG A 117 -0.69 -11.35 4.28
N ARG A 118 0.51 -11.85 3.90
CA ARG A 118 1.38 -12.64 4.79
C ARG A 118 1.86 -11.86 6.01
N ARG A 119 1.96 -10.54 5.92
CA ARG A 119 2.38 -9.65 7.02
C ARG A 119 1.25 -9.33 7.99
N SER A 120 0.02 -9.51 7.58
CA SER A 120 -1.16 -9.14 8.36
C SER A 120 -1.81 -10.39 8.94
N ASP A 121 -1.61 -10.67 10.23
CA ASP A 121 -2.46 -11.58 11.01
C ASP A 121 -3.91 -11.05 11.14
N ALA A 122 -4.17 -9.86 10.58
CA ALA A 122 -5.49 -9.25 10.60
C ALA A 122 -6.43 -9.98 9.63
N PRO A 123 -7.68 -10.19 9.99
CA PRO A 123 -8.67 -10.84 9.13
C PRO A 123 -8.79 -10.07 7.81
N ALA A 124 -8.86 -10.81 6.70
CA ALA A 124 -9.01 -10.27 5.36
C ALA A 124 -10.21 -9.32 5.20
N LYS A 125 -11.22 -9.51 6.04
CA LYS A 125 -12.40 -8.66 6.13
C LYS A 125 -12.49 -8.01 7.51
N LYS A 126 -12.45 -6.69 7.54
CA LYS A 126 -12.67 -5.89 8.75
C LYS A 126 -14.07 -5.31 8.71
N ARG A 127 -14.81 -5.41 9.83
CA ARG A 127 -16.18 -4.91 9.91
C ARG A 127 -16.32 -3.89 11.04
N LEU A 128 -17.12 -2.85 10.78
CA LEU A 128 -17.58 -1.89 11.78
C LEU A 128 -19.00 -1.45 11.39
N GLY A 129 -19.96 -1.67 12.27
CA GLY A 129 -21.37 -1.50 11.92
C GLY A 129 -21.70 -2.37 10.68
N ARG A 130 -22.34 -1.77 9.66
CA ARG A 130 -22.66 -2.42 8.38
C ARG A 130 -21.56 -2.31 7.35
N LEU A 131 -20.50 -1.53 7.63
CA LEU A 131 -19.35 -1.35 6.78
C LEU A 131 -18.43 -2.58 6.85
N CYS A 132 -18.01 -3.08 5.70
CA CYS A 132 -17.03 -4.15 5.55
C CYS A 132 -15.94 -3.71 4.56
N PHE A 133 -14.68 -3.70 5.00
CA PHE A 133 -13.52 -3.54 4.14
C PHE A 133 -12.89 -4.91 3.88
N ASP A 134 -12.79 -5.29 2.60
CA ASP A 134 -12.13 -6.50 2.13
C ASP A 134 -10.74 -6.13 1.59
N SER A 135 -9.70 -6.44 2.37
CA SER A 135 -8.32 -6.11 1.99
C SER A 135 -7.79 -6.97 0.83
N ILE A 136 -8.42 -8.15 0.55
CA ILE A 136 -8.03 -9.01 -0.56
C ILE A 136 -8.54 -8.43 -1.88
N ARG A 137 -9.80 -8.00 -1.88
CA ARG A 137 -10.43 -7.43 -3.07
C ARG A 137 -10.18 -5.94 -3.22
N ASN A 138 -9.60 -5.32 -2.17
CA ASN A 138 -9.40 -3.88 -2.06
C ASN A 138 -10.71 -3.11 -2.30
N GLU A 139 -11.77 -3.51 -1.64
CA GLU A 139 -13.11 -2.95 -1.82
C GLU A 139 -13.85 -2.75 -0.49
N VAL A 140 -14.80 -1.82 -0.52
CA VAL A 140 -15.68 -1.52 0.61
C VAL A 140 -17.10 -1.94 0.27
N GLN A 141 -17.74 -2.61 1.21
CA GLN A 141 -19.13 -3.08 1.09
C GLN A 141 -19.94 -2.60 2.28
N VAL A 142 -21.23 -2.34 2.05
CA VAL A 142 -22.25 -2.12 3.09
C VAL A 142 -23.34 -3.15 2.84
N GLU A 143 -23.62 -4.02 3.83
CA GLU A 143 -24.60 -5.11 3.72
C GLU A 143 -24.39 -6.00 2.48
N GLY A 144 -23.12 -6.21 2.08
CA GLY A 144 -22.76 -7.01 0.92
C GLY A 144 -22.81 -6.26 -0.42
N GLN A 145 -23.27 -5.03 -0.46
CA GLN A 145 -23.27 -4.20 -1.66
C GLN A 145 -21.99 -3.34 -1.71
N ARG A 146 -21.29 -3.39 -2.84
CA ARG A 146 -20.09 -2.59 -3.06
C ARG A 146 -20.42 -1.10 -3.14
N ILE A 147 -19.60 -0.28 -2.46
CA ILE A 147 -19.65 1.18 -2.55
C ILE A 147 -18.56 1.64 -3.52
N GLU A 148 -18.91 2.52 -4.45
CA GLU A 148 -17.93 3.14 -5.34
C GLU A 148 -17.16 4.24 -4.63
N LEU A 149 -15.89 3.95 -4.34
CA LEU A 149 -14.93 4.87 -3.76
C LEU A 149 -13.81 5.17 -4.76
N THR A 150 -13.34 6.41 -4.76
CA THR A 150 -12.07 6.74 -5.43
C THR A 150 -10.91 6.07 -4.71
N ALA A 151 -9.76 5.92 -5.37
CA ALA A 151 -8.55 5.35 -4.78
C ALA A 151 -8.19 6.00 -3.43
N ARG A 152 -8.24 7.33 -3.33
CA ARG A 152 -7.95 8.07 -2.07
C ARG A 152 -8.99 7.85 -0.98
N GLU A 153 -10.28 7.76 -1.34
CA GLU A 153 -11.32 7.45 -0.37
C GLU A 153 -11.18 6.01 0.15
N LEU A 154 -10.79 5.08 -0.70
CA LEU A 154 -10.53 3.69 -0.33
C LEU A 154 -9.34 3.60 0.64
N SER A 155 -8.21 4.26 0.33
CA SER A 155 -7.04 4.33 1.22
C SER A 155 -7.40 4.99 2.56
N LEU A 156 -8.29 5.98 2.55
CA LEU A 156 -8.77 6.61 3.79
C LEU A 156 -9.59 5.64 4.64
N VAL A 157 -10.50 4.86 4.01
CA VAL A 157 -11.24 3.79 4.72
C VAL A 157 -10.27 2.75 5.25
N GLU A 158 -9.32 2.27 4.45
CA GLU A 158 -8.31 1.31 4.86
C GLU A 158 -7.56 1.78 6.11
N ALA A 159 -7.02 3.01 6.08
CA ALA A 159 -6.28 3.60 7.19
C ALA A 159 -7.12 3.71 8.48
N LEU A 160 -8.38 4.11 8.36
CA LEU A 160 -9.30 4.21 9.50
C LEU A 160 -9.74 2.83 10.02
N MET A 161 -9.91 1.85 9.14
CA MET A 161 -10.31 0.48 9.47
C MET A 161 -9.13 -0.39 9.95
N GLN A 162 -7.87 0.07 9.88
CA GLN A 162 -6.76 -0.65 10.52
C GLN A 162 -6.96 -0.75 12.03
N HIS A 163 -7.49 0.31 12.65
CA HIS A 163 -7.74 0.37 14.08
C HIS A 163 -9.13 0.99 14.35
N PRO A 164 -10.23 0.25 14.15
CA PRO A 164 -11.59 0.75 14.35
C PRO A 164 -11.75 1.28 15.78
N GLY A 165 -12.42 2.43 15.93
CA GLY A 165 -12.62 3.07 17.23
C GLY A 165 -11.40 3.81 17.79
N ARG A 166 -10.22 3.73 17.15
CA ARG A 166 -9.03 4.49 17.55
C ARG A 166 -8.84 5.73 16.68
N THR A 167 -8.19 6.74 17.26
CA THR A 167 -7.88 7.98 16.54
C THR A 167 -6.67 7.79 15.65
N VAL A 168 -6.82 8.16 14.38
CA VAL A 168 -5.74 8.21 13.40
C VAL A 168 -5.37 9.68 13.19
N THR A 169 -4.10 10.03 13.31
CA THR A 169 -3.64 11.43 13.17
C THR A 169 -3.82 11.91 11.73
N LYS A 170 -3.96 13.24 11.55
CA LYS A 170 -4.01 13.82 10.19
C LYS A 170 -2.77 13.46 9.36
N GLN A 171 -1.58 13.44 10.01
CA GLN A 171 -0.34 13.06 9.33
C GLN A 171 -0.41 11.62 8.82
N ARG A 172 -0.80 10.66 9.66
CA ARG A 172 -0.94 9.25 9.20
C ARG A 172 -1.95 9.07 8.07
N LEU A 173 -3.06 9.82 8.10
CA LEU A 173 -4.02 9.81 6.99
C LEU A 173 -3.42 10.42 5.73
N PHE A 174 -2.66 11.51 5.87
CA PHE A 174 -1.96 12.12 4.75
C PHE A 174 -0.95 11.15 4.13
N ASP A 175 -0.10 10.52 4.95
CA ASP A 175 0.89 9.53 4.51
C ASP A 175 0.24 8.29 3.86
N ALA A 176 -1.00 7.98 4.23
CA ALA A 176 -1.77 6.91 3.60
C ALA A 176 -2.43 7.31 2.26
N LEU A 177 -2.52 8.61 1.94
CA LEU A 177 -3.16 9.13 0.75
C LEU A 177 -2.20 9.72 -0.28
N TYR A 178 -0.99 10.09 0.15
CA TYR A 178 -0.02 10.82 -0.68
C TYR A 178 1.37 10.22 -0.58
N SER A 179 2.04 10.10 -1.73
CA SER A 179 3.46 9.77 -1.84
C SER A 179 4.33 11.01 -1.62
N TRP A 180 5.66 10.83 -1.57
CA TRP A 180 6.61 11.90 -1.22
C TRP A 180 6.59 13.13 -2.13
N ASP A 181 6.21 12.96 -3.40
CA ASP A 181 6.30 14.02 -4.42
C ASP A 181 5.10 14.97 -4.46
N HIS A 182 4.21 14.92 -3.46
CA HIS A 182 3.02 15.75 -3.47
C HIS A 182 3.18 16.95 -2.53
N GLU A 183 3.41 18.13 -3.12
CA GLU A 183 3.30 19.43 -2.44
C GLU A 183 1.83 19.77 -2.11
N VAL A 184 1.23 19.01 -1.22
CA VAL A 184 -0.17 19.19 -0.81
C VAL A 184 -0.24 19.41 0.69
N ASN A 185 -1.02 20.43 1.11
CA ASN A 185 -1.18 20.75 2.53
C ASN A 185 -2.07 19.69 3.24
N LEU A 186 -1.79 19.40 4.51
CA LEU A 186 -2.58 18.51 5.39
C LEU A 186 -4.09 18.82 5.43
N SER A 187 -4.49 20.06 5.11
CA SER A 187 -5.91 20.46 5.03
C SER A 187 -6.72 19.67 3.99
N VAL A 188 -6.06 19.10 2.97
CA VAL A 188 -6.73 18.28 1.94
C VAL A 188 -7.43 17.05 2.55
N ILE A 189 -6.96 16.55 3.69
CA ILE A 189 -7.59 15.44 4.42
C ILE A 189 -9.03 15.77 4.80
N GLU A 190 -9.32 17.02 5.16
CA GLU A 190 -10.68 17.46 5.51
C GLU A 190 -11.63 17.32 4.32
N VAL A 191 -11.16 17.61 3.12
CA VAL A 191 -11.93 17.45 1.87
C VAL A 191 -12.25 15.98 1.61
N HIS A 192 -11.26 15.10 1.73
CA HIS A 192 -11.46 13.65 1.52
C HIS A 192 -12.38 13.05 2.60
N VAL A 193 -12.20 13.43 3.86
CA VAL A 193 -13.09 13.02 4.95
C VAL A 193 -14.52 13.48 4.71
N SER A 194 -14.72 14.74 4.28
CA SER A 194 -16.05 15.26 3.98
C SER A 194 -16.75 14.48 2.86
N ARG A 195 -16.03 14.19 1.78
CA ARG A 195 -16.55 13.39 0.65
C ARG A 195 -16.89 11.97 1.08
N LEU A 196 -15.99 11.33 1.84
CA LEU A 196 -16.18 9.97 2.33
C LEU A 196 -17.39 9.90 3.28
N ARG A 197 -17.53 10.85 4.22
CA ARG A 197 -18.71 10.93 5.12
C ARG A 197 -20.01 10.89 4.33
N ARG A 198 -20.14 11.73 3.32
CA ARG A 198 -21.34 11.79 2.48
C ARG A 198 -21.63 10.45 1.79
N LYS A 199 -20.62 9.76 1.28
CA LYS A 199 -20.79 8.44 0.63
C LYS A 199 -21.22 7.37 1.64
N LEU A 200 -20.60 7.35 2.82
CA LEU A 200 -20.96 6.40 3.89
C LEU A 200 -22.39 6.62 4.41
N GLU A 201 -22.82 7.87 4.52
CA GLU A 201 -24.19 8.25 4.89
C GLU A 201 -25.20 7.83 3.81
N GLN A 202 -24.93 8.15 2.54
CA GLN A 202 -25.76 7.72 1.40
C GLN A 202 -25.90 6.20 1.32
N ALA A 203 -24.82 5.46 1.61
CA ALA A 203 -24.81 4.01 1.65
C ALA A 203 -25.41 3.42 2.95
N ARG A 204 -25.83 4.25 3.91
CA ARG A 204 -26.35 3.83 5.23
C ARG A 204 -25.40 2.85 5.93
N ALA A 205 -24.11 3.16 5.91
CA ALA A 205 -23.06 2.27 6.42
C ALA A 205 -23.13 2.02 7.95
N GLY A 206 -23.93 2.76 8.70
CA GLY A 206 -24.02 2.63 10.16
C GLY A 206 -22.71 2.99 10.87
N VAL A 207 -21.89 3.84 10.25
CA VAL A 207 -20.63 4.34 10.81
C VAL A 207 -20.48 5.84 10.57
N GLY A 208 -19.74 6.51 11.46
CA GLY A 208 -19.41 7.93 11.36
C GLY A 208 -17.91 8.16 11.48
N ILE A 209 -17.40 9.18 10.78
CA ILE A 209 -16.02 9.63 10.97
C ILE A 209 -16.05 10.86 11.88
N ARG A 210 -15.60 10.71 13.12
CA ARG A 210 -15.54 11.80 14.09
C ARG A 210 -14.19 12.51 14.02
N MET A 211 -14.22 13.84 14.01
CA MET A 211 -13.02 14.67 14.14
C MET A 211 -12.73 14.92 15.62
N LEU A 212 -11.50 14.67 16.05
CA LEU A 212 -10.97 15.04 17.34
C LEU A 212 -9.96 16.18 17.16
N ARG A 213 -10.34 17.38 17.62
CA ARG A 213 -9.52 18.60 17.44
C ARG A 213 -8.09 18.36 17.94
N GLY A 214 -7.11 18.73 17.09
CA GLY A 214 -5.67 18.58 17.40
C GLY A 214 -5.13 17.16 17.34
N LEU A 215 -5.98 16.12 17.26
CA LEU A 215 -5.56 14.71 17.29
C LEU A 215 -5.73 14.02 15.94
N GLY A 216 -6.85 14.20 15.25
CA GLY A 216 -7.11 13.52 13.98
C GLY A 216 -8.55 13.07 13.82
N TYR A 217 -8.74 11.91 13.20
CA TYR A 217 -10.04 11.34 12.89
C TYR A 217 -10.19 9.94 13.44
N ARG A 218 -11.41 9.56 13.75
CA ARG A 218 -11.78 8.23 14.23
C ARG A 218 -13.01 7.74 13.50
N LEU A 219 -12.95 6.50 13.00
CA LEU A 219 -14.13 5.81 12.49
C LEU A 219 -14.78 5.05 13.64
N GLU A 220 -16.05 5.30 13.88
CA GLU A 220 -16.82 4.68 14.95
C GLU A 220 -18.17 4.20 14.44
N ALA A 221 -18.74 3.17 15.08
CA ALA A 221 -20.11 2.75 14.77
C ALA A 221 -21.07 3.91 15.11
N GLY A 222 -21.96 4.23 14.17
CA GLY A 222 -23.06 5.15 14.45
C GLY A 222 -24.00 4.48 15.45
N GLY A 223 -24.38 5.20 16.50
CA GLY A 223 -25.55 4.78 17.27
C GLY A 223 -26.79 4.90 16.36
N ASP A 224 -27.63 3.89 16.42
CA ASP A 224 -28.97 3.92 15.84
C ASP A 224 -29.80 5.07 16.44
#